data_194872ffa4cd32b4f7ef2f609eaf0177
#
_entry.id   194872ffa4cd32b4f7ef2f609eaf0177
#
_cell.length_a   1.000
_cell.length_b   1.000
_cell.length_c   1.000
_cell.angle_alpha   90.00
_cell.angle_beta   90.00
_cell.angle_gamma   90.00
#
_symmetry.space_group_name_H-M   'P 1'
#
loop_
_entity.id
_entity.type
_entity.pdbx_description
1 polymer ?
#
loop_
_entity_poly.entity_id
_entity_poly.type
_entity_poly.pdbx_seq_one_letter_code
_entity_poly.pdbx_strand_id
1 'polypeptide(L)'
;MPTETSIKSKLDVIKDFYDTTYHKYSTPPHLISRHHRNLAERLALRPGQKVLDVACGTGEWLLATQQRGVIVNGVDISDKAIDACREAMPDAEFVVAPAEALPFPEQTFDFVTCLGALEHFVDAEAALAEMIRVGKPDARFVILVPNSGFLTRRLGLFRGTNQAMVKEEVLSLEEWRDMFEKAGLVVNQCWADLHVLSQAWIMSGSWYQWPIRFVQALMLLVWPLRWQYQVFYLCGKKIHL
;
A
#
# COMPACT_ATOMS: atom_id res chain seq x y z
N MET A 1 13.56 -20.88 -11.91
CA MET A 1 12.98 -19.54 -12.17
C MET A 1 11.74 -19.73 -13.02
N PRO A 2 10.61 -19.08 -12.72
CA PRO A 2 9.44 -19.15 -13.57
C PRO A 2 9.76 -18.55 -14.95
N THR A 3 9.20 -19.14 -16.02
CA THR A 3 9.39 -18.60 -17.37
C THR A 3 8.58 -17.31 -17.54
N GLU A 4 9.04 -16.41 -18.42
CA GLU A 4 8.36 -15.13 -18.72
C GLU A 4 6.88 -15.32 -19.12
N THR A 5 6.59 -16.39 -19.87
CA THR A 5 5.22 -16.80 -20.22
C THR A 5 4.37 -17.17 -18.99
N SER A 6 4.97 -17.79 -17.97
CA SER A 6 4.28 -18.15 -16.71
C SER A 6 3.95 -16.92 -15.86
N ILE A 7 4.83 -15.91 -15.85
CA ILE A 7 4.62 -14.65 -15.12
C ILE A 7 3.49 -13.85 -15.79
N LYS A 8 3.53 -13.70 -17.11
CA LYS A 8 2.50 -12.99 -17.87
C LYS A 8 1.11 -13.61 -17.64
N SER A 9 0.99 -14.92 -17.70
CA SER A 9 -0.27 -15.63 -17.42
C SER A 9 -0.79 -15.37 -16.00
N LYS A 10 0.09 -15.24 -14.99
CA LYS A 10 -0.31 -14.90 -13.62
C LYS A 10 -0.79 -13.45 -13.49
N LEU A 11 -0.10 -12.51 -14.13
CA LEU A 11 -0.49 -11.10 -14.15
C LEU A 11 -1.87 -10.91 -14.81
N ASP A 12 -2.15 -11.63 -15.91
CA ASP A 12 -3.45 -11.58 -16.58
C ASP A 12 -4.59 -12.08 -15.66
N VAL A 13 -4.36 -13.14 -14.88
CA VAL A 13 -5.34 -13.66 -13.92
C VAL A 13 -5.56 -12.68 -12.77
N ILE A 14 -4.49 -12.07 -12.25
CA ILE A 14 -4.56 -11.06 -11.19
C ILE A 14 -5.33 -9.83 -11.68
N LYS A 15 -5.00 -9.34 -12.89
CA LYS A 15 -5.70 -8.22 -13.51
C LYS A 15 -7.20 -8.49 -13.65
N ASP A 16 -7.57 -9.65 -14.17
CA ASP A 16 -8.98 -10.05 -14.33
C ASP A 16 -9.71 -10.08 -12.97
N PHE A 17 -9.07 -10.60 -11.93
CA PHE A 17 -9.64 -10.59 -10.58
C PHE A 17 -9.89 -9.16 -10.08
N TYR A 18 -8.91 -8.26 -10.22
CA TYR A 18 -9.07 -6.88 -9.79
C TYR A 18 -10.13 -6.14 -10.59
N ASP A 19 -10.19 -6.31 -11.91
CA ASP A 19 -11.17 -5.65 -12.77
C ASP A 19 -12.60 -6.19 -12.59
N THR A 20 -12.76 -7.51 -12.41
CA THR A 20 -14.10 -8.14 -12.41
C THR A 20 -14.68 -8.34 -11.02
N THR A 21 -13.85 -8.43 -10.00
CA THR A 21 -14.26 -8.76 -8.64
C THR A 21 -14.00 -7.62 -7.66
N TYR A 22 -12.75 -7.17 -7.53
CA TYR A 22 -12.36 -6.20 -6.52
C TYR A 22 -12.82 -4.78 -6.88
N HIS A 23 -12.48 -4.30 -8.08
CA HIS A 23 -12.84 -2.98 -8.59
C HIS A 23 -14.12 -2.97 -9.45
N LYS A 24 -14.92 -4.04 -9.40
CA LYS A 24 -16.13 -4.18 -10.23
C LYS A 24 -17.10 -2.99 -10.11
N TYR A 25 -17.19 -2.40 -8.92
CA TYR A 25 -18.08 -1.28 -8.60
C TYR A 25 -17.30 -0.08 -8.07
N SER A 26 -16.03 0.01 -8.42
CA SER A 26 -15.20 1.15 -8.00
C SER A 26 -15.77 2.44 -8.56
N THR A 27 -15.83 3.44 -7.71
CA THR A 27 -16.21 4.80 -8.05
C THR A 27 -15.05 5.73 -7.72
N PRO A 28 -14.96 6.88 -8.40
CA PRO A 28 -13.96 7.89 -8.04
C PRO A 28 -14.04 8.25 -6.56
N PRO A 29 -12.90 8.46 -5.89
CA PRO A 29 -12.89 8.82 -4.48
C PRO A 29 -13.43 10.24 -4.30
N HIS A 30 -14.49 10.37 -3.51
CA HIS A 30 -15.11 11.67 -3.23
C HIS A 30 -14.75 12.21 -1.85
N LEU A 31 -14.33 11.35 -0.94
CA LEU A 31 -14.03 11.70 0.44
C LEU A 31 -12.63 11.24 0.83
N ILE A 32 -11.86 12.17 1.36
CA ILE A 32 -10.54 11.84 1.91
C ILE A 32 -10.70 11.38 3.34
N SER A 33 -10.26 10.15 3.61
CA SER A 33 -10.28 9.61 4.96
C SER A 33 -9.37 10.41 5.90
N ARG A 34 -9.75 10.48 7.18
CA ARG A 34 -8.88 11.07 8.22
C ARG A 34 -7.54 10.36 8.31
N HIS A 35 -7.55 9.05 8.04
CA HIS A 35 -6.36 8.21 8.02
C HIS A 35 -5.34 8.72 6.98
N HIS A 36 -5.75 8.89 5.72
CA HIS A 36 -4.88 9.39 4.65
C HIS A 36 -4.39 10.82 4.91
N ARG A 37 -5.25 11.70 5.45
CA ARG A 37 -4.80 13.05 5.86
C ARG A 37 -3.71 13.00 6.91
N ASN A 38 -3.89 12.18 7.95
CA ASN A 38 -2.89 12.01 9.01
C ASN A 38 -1.57 11.44 8.49
N LEU A 39 -1.64 10.50 7.52
CA LEU A 39 -0.45 9.95 6.88
C LEU A 39 0.29 11.05 6.08
N ALA A 40 -0.43 11.85 5.28
CA ALA A 40 0.16 12.95 4.53
C ALA A 40 0.81 14.01 5.45
N GLU A 41 0.21 14.29 6.61
CA GLU A 41 0.78 15.13 7.65
C GLU A 41 2.06 14.55 8.24
N ARG A 42 2.02 13.28 8.63
CA ARG A 42 3.16 12.57 9.19
C ARG A 42 4.36 12.56 8.26
N LEU A 43 4.12 12.40 6.96
CA LEU A 43 5.18 12.38 5.95
C LEU A 43 5.74 13.76 5.65
N ALA A 44 5.09 14.84 6.13
CA ALA A 44 5.47 16.23 5.93
C ALA A 44 5.69 16.57 4.43
N LEU A 45 4.74 16.11 3.59
CA LEU A 45 4.76 16.36 2.16
C LEU A 45 4.74 17.88 1.87
N ARG A 46 5.51 18.31 0.86
CA ARG A 46 5.66 19.72 0.48
C ARG A 46 5.13 19.96 -0.93
N PRO A 47 4.56 21.14 -1.20
CA PRO A 47 4.15 21.51 -2.55
C PRO A 47 5.27 21.34 -3.58
N GLY A 48 4.93 20.83 -4.76
CA GLY A 48 5.85 20.59 -5.86
C GLY A 48 6.66 19.29 -5.80
N GLN A 49 6.63 18.55 -4.69
CA GLN A 49 7.21 17.21 -4.65
C GLN A 49 6.41 16.25 -5.52
N LYS A 50 7.09 15.29 -6.16
CA LYS A 50 6.47 14.24 -6.97
C LYS A 50 6.26 12.97 -6.14
N VAL A 51 5.03 12.50 -6.11
CA VAL A 51 4.63 11.25 -5.42
C VAL A 51 4.17 10.23 -6.46
N LEU A 52 4.68 9.02 -6.38
CA LEU A 52 4.15 7.85 -7.09
C LEU A 52 3.52 6.91 -6.07
N ASP A 53 2.30 6.46 -6.35
CA ASP A 53 1.68 5.35 -5.61
C ASP A 53 1.62 4.11 -6.49
N VAL A 54 2.23 3.03 -6.03
CA VAL A 54 2.32 1.75 -6.73
C VAL A 54 1.22 0.83 -6.21
N ALA A 55 0.39 0.32 -7.11
CA ALA A 55 -0.91 -0.31 -6.84
C ALA A 55 -1.85 0.69 -6.14
N CYS A 56 -2.09 1.83 -6.80
CA CYS A 56 -2.79 2.97 -6.23
C CYS A 56 -4.31 2.76 -6.04
N GLY A 57 -4.86 1.64 -6.54
CA GLY A 57 -6.29 1.41 -6.53
C GLY A 57 -7.06 2.58 -7.12
N THR A 58 -8.11 3.03 -6.46
CA THR A 58 -8.93 4.18 -6.90
C THR A 58 -8.33 5.54 -6.55
N GLY A 59 -7.12 5.61 -5.97
CA GLY A 59 -6.39 6.85 -5.75
C GLY A 59 -6.76 7.65 -4.49
N GLU A 60 -7.41 7.05 -3.49
CA GLU A 60 -7.81 7.77 -2.26
C GLU A 60 -6.63 8.42 -1.54
N TRP A 61 -5.49 7.71 -1.47
CA TRP A 61 -4.26 8.23 -0.91
C TRP A 61 -3.72 9.41 -1.72
N LEU A 62 -3.68 9.27 -3.05
CA LEU A 62 -3.19 10.31 -3.95
C LEU A 62 -4.07 11.57 -3.90
N LEU A 63 -5.38 11.42 -3.80
CA LEU A 63 -6.30 12.55 -3.60
C LEU A 63 -6.00 13.31 -2.30
N ALA A 64 -5.65 12.59 -1.23
CA ALA A 64 -5.26 13.21 0.03
C ALA A 64 -3.93 13.96 -0.07
N THR A 65 -2.98 13.46 -0.85
CA THR A 65 -1.68 14.11 -1.05
C THR A 65 -1.76 15.29 -1.99
N GLN A 66 -2.57 15.22 -3.04
CA GLN A 66 -2.79 16.31 -3.99
C GLN A 66 -3.25 17.60 -3.28
N GLN A 67 -4.06 17.49 -2.22
CA GLN A 67 -4.47 18.64 -1.40
C GLN A 67 -3.29 19.35 -0.69
N ARG A 68 -2.14 18.73 -0.62
CA ARG A 68 -0.89 19.31 -0.11
C ARG A 68 -0.06 20.03 -1.17
N GLY A 69 -0.59 20.11 -2.42
CA GLY A 69 0.10 20.72 -3.55
C GLY A 69 1.24 19.88 -4.11
N VAL A 70 1.27 18.57 -3.85
CA VAL A 70 2.21 17.63 -4.47
C VAL A 70 1.73 17.23 -5.86
N ILE A 71 2.65 16.86 -6.74
CA ILE A 71 2.36 16.30 -8.05
C ILE A 71 2.19 14.80 -7.88
N VAL A 72 0.97 14.31 -8.12
CA VAL A 72 0.61 12.91 -7.90
C VAL A 72 0.68 12.11 -9.18
N ASN A 73 1.15 10.88 -9.07
CA ASN A 73 1.19 9.88 -10.13
C ASN A 73 0.78 8.53 -9.52
N GLY A 74 0.12 7.70 -10.31
CA GLY A 74 -0.33 6.40 -9.84
C GLY A 74 -0.17 5.31 -10.89
N VAL A 75 0.10 4.11 -10.43
CA VAL A 75 0.10 2.90 -11.26
C VAL A 75 -0.71 1.81 -10.57
N ASP A 76 -1.52 1.14 -11.36
CA ASP A 76 -2.27 -0.04 -10.93
C ASP A 76 -2.40 -1.03 -12.10
N ILE A 77 -2.61 -2.30 -11.80
CA ILE A 77 -2.82 -3.31 -12.83
C ILE A 77 -4.26 -3.27 -13.38
N SER A 78 -5.21 -2.71 -12.63
CA SER A 78 -6.63 -2.63 -12.97
C SER A 78 -6.94 -1.40 -13.83
N ASP A 79 -7.52 -1.63 -15.00
CA ASP A 79 -8.04 -0.54 -15.85
C ASP A 79 -9.12 0.27 -15.12
N LYS A 80 -10.01 -0.40 -14.39
CA LYS A 80 -11.12 0.24 -13.67
C LYS A 80 -10.64 1.13 -12.54
N ALA A 81 -9.60 0.71 -11.82
CA ALA A 81 -8.99 1.51 -10.77
C ALA A 81 -8.39 2.80 -11.38
N ILE A 82 -7.62 2.66 -12.47
CA ILE A 82 -7.00 3.78 -13.16
C ILE A 82 -8.03 4.73 -13.77
N ASP A 83 -9.12 4.22 -14.35
CA ASP A 83 -10.18 5.07 -14.88
C ASP A 83 -10.85 5.90 -13.78
N ALA A 84 -11.10 5.32 -12.60
CA ALA A 84 -11.60 6.05 -11.44
C ALA A 84 -10.62 7.14 -10.95
N CYS A 85 -9.31 6.87 -10.98
CA CYS A 85 -8.28 7.87 -10.67
C CYS A 85 -8.30 9.03 -11.65
N ARG A 86 -8.35 8.74 -12.96
CA ARG A 86 -8.38 9.77 -14.02
C ARG A 86 -9.61 10.65 -13.93
N GLU A 87 -10.75 10.07 -13.58
CA GLU A 87 -11.98 10.84 -13.35
C GLU A 87 -11.86 11.78 -12.15
N ALA A 88 -11.27 11.30 -11.05
CA ALA A 88 -11.11 12.10 -9.83
C ALA A 88 -10.02 13.17 -9.91
N MET A 89 -8.95 12.89 -10.66
CA MET A 89 -7.73 13.71 -10.74
C MET A 89 -7.26 13.85 -12.19
N PRO A 90 -7.98 14.58 -13.06
CA PRO A 90 -7.72 14.62 -14.51
C PRO A 90 -6.37 15.23 -14.90
N ASP A 91 -5.77 16.04 -14.02
CA ASP A 91 -4.46 16.69 -14.26
C ASP A 91 -3.26 15.82 -13.81
N ALA A 92 -3.53 14.63 -13.24
CA ALA A 92 -2.51 13.72 -12.75
C ALA A 92 -2.23 12.58 -13.74
N GLU A 93 -1.04 12.00 -13.67
CA GLU A 93 -0.63 10.90 -14.54
C GLU A 93 -0.97 9.55 -13.88
N PHE A 94 -1.82 8.76 -14.55
CA PHE A 94 -2.20 7.43 -14.13
C PHE A 94 -1.98 6.42 -15.25
N VAL A 95 -1.28 5.33 -14.95
CA VAL A 95 -0.89 4.31 -15.94
C VAL A 95 -1.29 2.92 -15.48
N VAL A 96 -1.84 2.14 -16.41
CA VAL A 96 -2.10 0.70 -16.18
C VAL A 96 -0.82 -0.07 -16.45
N ALA A 97 -0.20 -0.60 -15.40
CA ALA A 97 1.02 -1.40 -15.51
C ALA A 97 1.21 -2.29 -14.27
N PRO A 98 1.96 -3.41 -14.38
CA PRO A 98 2.38 -4.17 -13.21
C PRO A 98 3.47 -3.42 -12.44
N ALA A 99 3.53 -3.66 -11.14
CA ALA A 99 4.53 -3.04 -10.25
C ALA A 99 5.97 -3.47 -10.58
N GLU A 100 6.13 -4.63 -11.17
CA GLU A 100 7.40 -5.23 -11.59
C GLU A 100 8.01 -4.60 -12.85
N ALA A 101 7.26 -3.69 -13.53
CA ALA A 101 7.71 -2.98 -14.73
C ALA A 101 7.09 -1.59 -14.80
N LEU A 102 7.58 -0.66 -14.00
CA LEU A 102 7.03 0.70 -13.87
C LEU A 102 7.36 1.54 -15.12
N PRO A 103 6.37 2.13 -15.79
CA PRO A 103 6.56 2.90 -17.03
C PRO A 103 7.03 4.33 -16.78
N PHE A 104 7.89 4.53 -15.80
CA PHE A 104 8.43 5.83 -15.43
C PHE A 104 9.96 5.86 -15.53
N PRO A 105 10.55 7.01 -15.85
CA PRO A 105 12.00 7.17 -15.86
C PRO A 105 12.61 6.96 -14.47
N GLU A 106 13.88 6.58 -14.43
CA GLU A 106 14.62 6.51 -13.18
C GLU A 106 14.69 7.87 -12.48
N GLN A 107 14.88 7.87 -11.16
CA GLN A 107 15.14 9.07 -10.35
C GLN A 107 14.11 10.21 -10.53
N THR A 108 12.83 9.86 -10.67
CA THR A 108 11.76 10.82 -10.98
C THR A 108 11.04 11.32 -9.73
N PHE A 109 10.81 10.44 -8.74
CA PHE A 109 9.89 10.69 -7.63
C PHE A 109 10.62 11.02 -6.32
N ASP A 110 10.08 11.97 -5.56
CA ASP A 110 10.53 12.32 -4.20
C ASP A 110 10.00 11.33 -3.18
N PHE A 111 8.80 10.79 -3.43
CA PHE A 111 8.17 9.75 -2.63
C PHE A 111 7.65 8.64 -3.54
N VAL A 112 7.86 7.41 -3.12
CA VAL A 112 7.25 6.22 -3.73
C VAL A 112 6.50 5.48 -2.63
N THR A 113 5.20 5.27 -2.82
CA THR A 113 4.33 4.59 -1.84
C THR A 113 3.82 3.28 -2.43
N CYS A 114 3.60 2.28 -1.55
CA CYS A 114 2.93 1.03 -1.85
C CYS A 114 2.15 0.62 -0.59
N LEU A 115 0.84 0.82 -0.62
CA LEU A 115 0.01 0.76 0.58
C LEU A 115 -0.90 -0.48 0.59
N GLY A 116 -0.43 -1.59 1.19
CA GLY A 116 -1.19 -2.83 1.35
C GLY A 116 -1.36 -3.60 0.03
N ALA A 117 -0.30 -3.68 -0.77
CA ALA A 117 -0.32 -4.37 -2.05
C ALA A 117 0.92 -5.24 -2.30
N LEU A 118 2.06 -4.94 -1.68
CA LEU A 118 3.33 -5.64 -1.92
C LEU A 118 3.23 -7.16 -1.70
N GLU A 119 2.43 -7.58 -0.72
CA GLU A 119 2.15 -8.98 -0.39
C GLU A 119 1.42 -9.76 -1.49
N HIS A 120 0.86 -9.06 -2.45
CA HIS A 120 0.09 -9.63 -3.57
C HIS A 120 0.85 -9.67 -4.89
N PHE A 121 2.04 -9.04 -4.97
CA PHE A 121 2.80 -8.99 -6.20
C PHE A 121 3.34 -10.37 -6.59
N VAL A 122 3.45 -10.62 -7.88
CA VAL A 122 3.99 -11.88 -8.42
C VAL A 122 5.46 -12.03 -8.05
N ASP A 123 6.19 -10.91 -8.11
CA ASP A 123 7.60 -10.79 -7.75
C ASP A 123 7.83 -9.49 -6.97
N ALA A 124 7.71 -9.58 -5.64
CA ALA A 124 7.88 -8.43 -4.75
C ALA A 124 9.30 -7.84 -4.81
N GLU A 125 10.32 -8.67 -5.06
CA GLU A 125 11.71 -8.19 -5.18
C GLU A 125 11.89 -7.36 -6.47
N ALA A 126 11.33 -7.81 -7.59
CA ALA A 126 11.33 -7.05 -8.84
C ALA A 126 10.56 -5.74 -8.70
N ALA A 127 9.39 -5.75 -8.06
CA ALA A 127 8.62 -4.54 -7.80
C ALA A 127 9.38 -3.54 -6.92
N LEU A 128 10.05 -4.00 -5.85
CA LEU A 128 10.91 -3.16 -5.02
C LEU A 128 12.07 -2.56 -5.81
N ALA A 129 12.70 -3.33 -6.70
CA ALA A 129 13.78 -2.84 -7.57
C ALA A 129 13.28 -1.71 -8.48
N GLU A 130 12.10 -1.85 -9.09
CA GLU A 130 11.47 -0.82 -9.90
C GLU A 130 11.09 0.43 -9.08
N MET A 131 10.50 0.27 -7.91
CA MET A 131 10.23 1.38 -6.98
C MET A 131 11.51 2.15 -6.65
N ILE A 132 12.59 1.44 -6.36
CA ILE A 132 13.90 2.04 -6.07
C ILE A 132 14.44 2.75 -7.31
N ARG A 133 14.33 2.17 -8.51
CA ARG A 133 14.79 2.76 -9.76
C ARG A 133 14.13 4.11 -10.03
N VAL A 134 12.81 4.18 -9.91
CA VAL A 134 12.05 5.41 -10.21
C VAL A 134 12.15 6.47 -9.13
N GLY A 135 12.51 6.11 -7.89
CA GLY A 135 12.76 7.09 -6.82
C GLY A 135 14.06 7.85 -7.02
N LYS A 136 14.10 9.13 -6.65
CA LYS A 136 15.32 9.97 -6.61
C LYS A 136 16.36 9.38 -5.65
N PRO A 137 17.63 9.84 -5.67
CA PRO A 137 18.64 9.39 -4.72
C PRO A 137 18.26 9.60 -3.25
N ASP A 138 17.55 10.69 -2.95
CA ASP A 138 17.03 11.06 -1.62
C ASP A 138 15.54 10.74 -1.43
N ALA A 139 14.97 9.95 -2.33
CA ALA A 139 13.56 9.55 -2.26
C ALA A 139 13.23 8.81 -0.96
N ARG A 140 12.02 9.03 -0.48
CA ARG A 140 11.44 8.32 0.64
C ARG A 140 10.43 7.29 0.16
N PHE A 141 10.54 6.08 0.67
CA PHE A 141 9.65 4.96 0.34
C PHE A 141 8.75 4.68 1.52
N VAL A 142 7.44 4.63 1.29
CA VAL A 142 6.44 4.34 2.32
C VAL A 142 5.71 3.06 1.93
N ILE A 143 5.96 2.00 2.67
CA ILE A 143 5.43 0.68 2.37
C ILE A 143 4.56 0.22 3.54
N LEU A 144 3.31 -0.14 3.26
CA LEU A 144 2.39 -0.73 4.22
C LEU A 144 2.22 -2.20 3.89
N VAL A 145 2.52 -3.07 4.86
CA VAL A 145 2.43 -4.52 4.70
C VAL A 145 1.81 -5.19 5.92
N PRO A 146 1.17 -6.36 5.76
CA PRO A 146 0.67 -7.16 6.85
C PRO A 146 1.81 -7.85 7.61
N ASN A 147 1.59 -8.10 8.90
CA ASN A 147 2.53 -8.77 9.78
C ASN A 147 2.02 -10.16 10.15
N SER A 148 2.72 -11.22 9.80
CA SER A 148 2.33 -12.60 10.13
C SER A 148 2.23 -12.88 11.63
N GLY A 149 2.95 -12.09 12.45
CA GLY A 149 3.02 -12.23 13.91
C GLY A 149 1.91 -11.52 14.69
N PHE A 150 0.87 -10.96 14.04
CA PHE A 150 -0.16 -10.19 14.75
C PHE A 150 -1.00 -11.03 15.73
N LEU A 151 -1.45 -10.40 16.81
CA LEU A 151 -1.96 -11.10 17.99
C LEU A 151 -3.16 -12.01 17.69
N THR A 152 -4.15 -11.53 16.94
CA THR A 152 -5.37 -12.31 16.68
C THR A 152 -5.11 -13.55 15.81
N ARG A 153 -4.10 -13.52 14.93
CA ARG A 153 -3.62 -14.69 14.18
C ARG A 153 -2.96 -15.69 15.13
N ARG A 154 -2.08 -15.22 16.01
CA ARG A 154 -1.40 -16.07 17.00
C ARG A 154 -2.37 -16.76 17.97
N LEU A 155 -3.51 -16.13 18.26
CA LEU A 155 -4.58 -16.67 19.10
C LEU A 155 -5.57 -17.55 18.31
N GLY A 156 -5.37 -17.77 17.01
CA GLY A 156 -6.28 -18.57 16.17
C GLY A 156 -7.64 -17.91 15.91
N LEU A 157 -7.77 -16.60 16.18
CA LEU A 157 -9.02 -15.84 16.01
C LEU A 157 -9.17 -15.24 14.60
N PHE A 158 -8.11 -15.22 13.82
CA PHE A 158 -8.11 -14.69 12.47
C PHE A 158 -8.53 -15.77 11.46
N ARG A 159 -9.55 -15.47 10.65
CA ARG A 159 -10.12 -16.39 9.66
C ARG A 159 -9.69 -16.16 8.21
N GLY A 160 -8.69 -15.30 7.99
CA GLY A 160 -8.22 -14.92 6.66
C GLY A 160 -8.85 -13.62 6.14
N THR A 161 -8.40 -13.17 4.99
CA THR A 161 -8.92 -12.01 4.25
C THR A 161 -9.88 -12.45 3.16
N ASN A 162 -10.71 -11.53 2.64
CA ASN A 162 -11.64 -11.80 1.53
C ASN A 162 -10.92 -11.96 0.16
N GLN A 163 -9.59 -11.85 0.13
CA GLN A 163 -8.76 -11.95 -1.08
C GLN A 163 -8.20 -13.36 -1.30
N ALA A 164 -8.91 -14.39 -0.86
CA ALA A 164 -8.46 -15.80 -0.91
C ALA A 164 -8.07 -16.32 -2.32
N MET A 165 -8.41 -15.61 -3.39
CA MET A 165 -8.07 -15.98 -4.76
C MET A 165 -6.70 -15.46 -5.23
N VAL A 166 -6.12 -14.48 -4.55
CA VAL A 166 -4.77 -13.95 -4.85
C VAL A 166 -3.83 -14.40 -3.75
N LYS A 167 -2.68 -14.97 -4.14
CA LYS A 167 -1.67 -15.42 -3.17
C LYS A 167 -1.22 -14.20 -2.35
N GLU A 168 -1.43 -14.26 -1.05
CA GLU A 168 -0.96 -13.27 -0.09
C GLU A 168 0.28 -13.83 0.61
N GLU A 169 1.42 -13.21 0.43
CA GLU A 169 2.66 -13.56 1.12
C GLU A 169 2.83 -12.70 2.37
N VAL A 170 2.33 -13.21 3.50
CA VAL A 170 2.37 -12.49 4.77
C VAL A 170 3.64 -12.87 5.53
N LEU A 171 4.60 -11.96 5.57
CA LEU A 171 5.87 -12.11 6.27
C LEU A 171 5.80 -11.50 7.68
N SER A 172 6.77 -11.87 8.53
CA SER A 172 6.99 -11.21 9.82
C SER A 172 7.65 -9.83 9.63
N LEU A 173 7.66 -9.01 10.67
CA LEU A 173 8.28 -7.69 10.63
C LEU A 173 9.78 -7.76 10.30
N GLU A 174 10.45 -8.80 10.73
CA GLU A 174 11.90 -9.04 10.49
C GLU A 174 12.12 -9.45 9.04
N GLU A 175 11.32 -10.40 8.52
CA GLU A 175 11.43 -10.86 7.13
C GLU A 175 11.14 -9.72 6.14
N TRP A 176 10.13 -8.84 6.39
CA TRP A 176 9.90 -7.63 5.60
C TRP A 176 11.10 -6.70 5.62
N ARG A 177 11.65 -6.43 6.80
CA ARG A 177 12.86 -5.61 6.94
C ARG A 177 14.02 -6.18 6.14
N ASP A 178 14.28 -7.47 6.27
CA ASP A 178 15.37 -8.16 5.54
C ASP A 178 15.19 -8.05 4.03
N MET A 179 13.95 -8.20 3.53
CA MET A 179 13.63 -8.02 2.11
C MET A 179 13.95 -6.59 1.65
N PHE A 180 13.53 -5.56 2.40
CA PHE A 180 13.81 -4.17 2.06
C PHE A 180 15.29 -3.86 2.07
N GLU A 181 16.04 -4.36 3.06
CA GLU A 181 17.49 -4.14 3.18
C GLU A 181 18.27 -4.87 2.08
N LYS A 182 17.85 -6.06 1.68
CA LYS A 182 18.42 -6.79 0.53
C LYS A 182 18.14 -6.07 -0.80
N ALA A 183 16.98 -5.47 -0.94
CA ALA A 183 16.64 -4.66 -2.12
C ALA A 183 17.44 -3.35 -2.21
N GLY A 184 18.17 -2.94 -1.15
CA GLY A 184 18.96 -1.70 -1.12
C GLY A 184 18.26 -0.53 -0.44
N LEU A 185 17.25 -0.78 0.36
CA LEU A 185 16.61 0.21 1.23
C LEU A 185 17.18 0.16 2.65
N VAL A 186 17.04 1.27 3.38
CA VAL A 186 17.30 1.38 4.81
C VAL A 186 16.01 1.75 5.51
N VAL A 187 15.57 0.95 6.48
CA VAL A 187 14.37 1.22 7.25
C VAL A 187 14.67 2.28 8.31
N ASN A 188 14.13 3.48 8.12
CA ASN A 188 14.33 4.62 9.03
C ASN A 188 13.32 4.64 10.18
N GLN A 189 12.06 4.29 9.90
CA GLN A 189 10.97 4.28 10.88
C GLN A 189 9.96 3.18 10.57
N CYS A 190 9.31 2.66 11.63
CA CYS A 190 8.16 1.78 11.53
C CYS A 190 7.07 2.26 12.49
N TRP A 191 5.80 2.14 12.08
CA TRP A 191 4.66 2.41 12.97
C TRP A 191 3.44 1.59 12.56
N ALA A 192 2.54 1.39 13.52
CA ALA A 192 1.31 0.65 13.28
C ALA A 192 0.35 1.42 12.38
N ASP A 193 -0.34 0.71 11.50
CA ASP A 193 -1.52 1.24 10.85
C ASP A 193 -2.72 1.16 11.81
N LEU A 194 -3.27 2.31 12.15
CA LEU A 194 -4.40 2.44 13.07
C LEU A 194 -5.70 2.83 12.35
N HIS A 195 -5.84 2.54 11.04
CA HIS A 195 -7.07 2.86 10.29
C HIS A 195 -8.32 2.20 10.89
N VAL A 196 -8.17 1.06 11.55
CA VAL A 196 -9.24 0.36 12.28
C VAL A 196 -9.80 1.15 13.46
N LEU A 197 -9.15 2.25 13.90
CA LEU A 197 -9.68 3.16 14.92
C LEU A 197 -10.76 4.11 14.37
N SER A 198 -11.12 3.97 13.10
CA SER A 198 -12.18 4.79 12.49
C SER A 198 -13.55 4.44 13.09
N GLN A 199 -14.43 5.45 13.22
CA GLN A 199 -15.82 5.22 13.63
C GLN A 199 -16.51 4.22 12.71
N ALA A 200 -16.26 4.28 11.40
CA ALA A 200 -16.82 3.37 10.42
C ALA A 200 -16.47 1.90 10.73
N TRP A 201 -15.22 1.63 11.12
CA TRP A 201 -14.81 0.27 11.50
C TRP A 201 -15.44 -0.17 12.83
N ILE A 202 -15.45 0.70 13.86
CA ILE A 202 -16.03 0.38 15.17
C ILE A 202 -17.52 0.08 15.03
N MET A 203 -18.24 0.88 14.25
CA MET A 203 -19.69 0.76 14.07
C MET A 203 -20.09 -0.19 12.94
N SER A 204 -19.16 -0.83 12.24
CA SER A 204 -19.48 -1.81 11.20
C SER A 204 -20.04 -3.10 11.79
N GLY A 205 -20.92 -3.78 11.05
CA GLY A 205 -21.55 -5.02 11.49
C GLY A 205 -22.68 -4.81 12.51
N SER A 206 -22.99 -5.86 13.29
CA SER A 206 -24.10 -5.84 14.25
C SER A 206 -23.78 -5.00 15.48
N TRP A 207 -24.77 -4.27 16.01
CA TRP A 207 -24.62 -3.34 17.14
C TRP A 207 -24.01 -3.94 18.41
N TYR A 208 -24.23 -5.24 18.66
CA TYR A 208 -23.66 -5.95 19.83
C TYR A 208 -22.13 -6.17 19.70
N GLN A 209 -21.56 -5.99 18.51
CA GLN A 209 -20.12 -6.09 18.28
C GLN A 209 -19.41 -4.76 18.57
N TRP A 210 -20.11 -3.62 18.58
CA TRP A 210 -19.51 -2.30 18.76
C TRP A 210 -18.72 -2.14 20.05
N PRO A 211 -19.22 -2.59 21.23
CA PRO A 211 -18.43 -2.51 22.47
C PRO A 211 -17.13 -3.30 22.39
N ILE A 212 -17.16 -4.49 21.77
CA ILE A 212 -15.98 -5.34 21.62
C ILE A 212 -14.96 -4.66 20.69
N ARG A 213 -15.42 -4.10 19.58
CA ARG A 213 -14.55 -3.36 18.63
C ARG A 213 -13.98 -2.09 19.27
N PHE A 214 -14.76 -1.40 20.06
CA PHE A 214 -14.26 -0.24 20.82
C PHE A 214 -13.13 -0.63 21.77
N VAL A 215 -13.30 -1.72 22.53
CA VAL A 215 -12.24 -2.25 23.40
C VAL A 215 -11.02 -2.68 22.58
N GLN A 216 -11.21 -3.37 21.46
CA GLN A 216 -10.12 -3.71 20.55
C GLN A 216 -9.38 -2.46 20.04
N ALA A 217 -10.11 -1.42 19.65
CA ALA A 217 -9.51 -0.17 19.20
C ALA A 217 -8.65 0.48 20.30
N LEU A 218 -9.11 0.50 21.55
CA LEU A 218 -8.33 1.00 22.69
C LEU A 218 -7.07 0.14 22.93
N MET A 219 -7.20 -1.17 22.85
CA MET A 219 -6.07 -2.09 23.02
C MET A 219 -5.01 -1.89 21.92
N LEU A 220 -5.42 -1.64 20.67
CA LEU A 220 -4.49 -1.39 19.56
C LEU A 220 -3.59 -0.17 19.79
N LEU A 221 -4.05 0.83 20.56
CA LEU A 221 -3.24 2.01 20.90
C LEU A 221 -2.01 1.68 21.77
N VAL A 222 -2.12 0.62 22.58
CA VAL A 222 -1.07 0.22 23.55
C VAL A 222 -0.33 -1.07 23.16
N TRP A 223 -0.80 -1.76 22.12
CA TRP A 223 -0.15 -3.00 21.68
C TRP A 223 1.22 -2.72 21.04
N PRO A 224 2.22 -3.52 21.36
CA PRO A 224 3.52 -3.41 20.68
C PRO A 224 3.40 -3.70 19.19
N LEU A 225 4.27 -3.09 18.40
CA LEU A 225 4.24 -3.17 16.93
C LEU A 225 4.18 -4.61 16.42
N ARG A 226 4.88 -5.54 17.07
CA ARG A 226 4.89 -6.98 16.72
C ARG A 226 3.53 -7.67 16.80
N TRP A 227 2.53 -7.06 17.45
CA TRP A 227 1.17 -7.58 17.57
C TRP A 227 0.16 -6.88 16.67
N GLN A 228 0.58 -5.82 15.99
CA GLN A 228 -0.24 -5.07 15.05
C GLN A 228 -0.40 -5.85 13.74
N TYR A 229 -1.55 -5.68 13.08
CA TYR A 229 -1.86 -6.39 11.83
C TYR A 229 -1.09 -5.82 10.65
N GLN A 230 -1.11 -4.50 10.47
CA GLN A 230 -0.41 -3.82 9.38
C GLN A 230 0.57 -2.80 9.94
N VAL A 231 1.70 -2.70 9.27
CA VAL A 231 2.81 -1.85 9.69
C VAL A 231 3.33 -1.06 8.52
N PHE A 232 3.44 0.25 8.73
CA PHE A 232 4.14 1.14 7.83
C PHE A 232 5.65 1.06 8.03
N TYR A 233 6.36 1.02 6.93
CA TYR A 233 7.81 1.19 6.87
C TYR A 233 8.13 2.46 6.08
N LEU A 234 8.88 3.37 6.69
CA LEU A 234 9.47 4.52 6.01
C LEU A 234 10.94 4.19 5.76
N CYS A 235 11.30 4.11 4.49
CA CYS A 235 12.64 3.74 4.05
C CYS A 235 13.28 4.86 3.23
N GLY A 236 14.61 4.86 3.18
CA GLY A 236 15.43 5.62 2.24
C GLY A 236 16.31 4.68 1.43
N LYS A 237 16.93 5.17 0.36
CA LYS A 237 17.94 4.39 -0.37
C LYS A 237 19.18 4.21 0.49
N LYS A 238 19.80 3.02 0.41
CA LYS A 238 21.10 2.78 1.00
C LYS A 238 22.16 3.57 0.24
N ILE A 239 22.80 4.53 0.92
CA ILE A 239 23.90 5.30 0.34
C ILE A 239 25.11 4.37 0.36
N HIS A 240 25.62 4.01 -0.81
CA HIS A 240 26.95 3.40 -0.93
C HIS A 240 27.97 4.54 -0.88
N LEU A 241 28.61 4.70 0.31
CA LEU A 241 29.77 5.57 0.48
C LEU A 241 31.01 4.94 -0.15
#